data_97412410305dad9b315ae891ff0604fe
#
_entry.id   97412410305dad9b315ae891ff0604fe
#
_cell.length_a   1.000
_cell.length_b   1.000
_cell.length_c   1.000
_cell.angle_alpha   90.00
_cell.angle_beta   90.00
_cell.angle_gamma   90.00
#
_symmetry.space_group_name_H-M   'P 1'
#
loop_
_entity.id
_entity.type
_entity.pdbx_description
1 polymer ?
#
loop_
_entity_poly.entity_id
_entity_poly.type
_entity_poly.pdbx_seq_one_letter_code
_entity_poly.pdbx_strand_id
1 'polypeptide(L)'
;MKKSIENLATSKITGGRRHPLRSRRKYEIDRFSTETLTGEQITVTRKVRGKNLKTGIKTTNFVNLTVDSKIKRVKIIRVLENATNNDYQRRGVISKGAILEIEGGKCKVVSRPGQHGVVNAISIK
;
A
#
# COMPACT_ATOMS: atom_id res chain seq x y z
N MET A 1 -11.64 -8.09 -5.07
CA MET A 1 -13.08 -7.98 -4.81
C MET A 1 -13.42 -6.53 -4.55
N LYS A 2 -14.43 -5.93 -5.18
CA LYS A 2 -14.80 -4.53 -4.95
C LYS A 2 -15.76 -4.48 -3.75
N LYS A 3 -15.40 -3.73 -2.71
CA LYS A 3 -16.29 -3.53 -1.57
C LYS A 3 -17.55 -2.78 -1.97
N SER A 4 -18.66 -3.09 -1.33
CA SER A 4 -19.94 -2.45 -1.57
C SER A 4 -20.26 -1.48 -0.44
N ILE A 5 -20.66 -0.24 -0.77
CA ILE A 5 -21.16 0.72 0.22
C ILE A 5 -22.53 0.26 0.76
N GLU A 6 -23.36 -0.33 -0.11
CA GLU A 6 -24.66 -0.83 0.28
C GLU A 6 -24.54 -2.25 0.86
N ASN A 7 -25.15 -2.47 2.01
CA ASN A 7 -25.26 -3.82 2.57
C ASN A 7 -26.40 -4.58 1.91
N LEU A 8 -26.08 -5.25 0.80
CA LEU A 8 -27.01 -6.10 0.06
C LEU A 8 -27.07 -7.56 0.56
N ALA A 9 -26.23 -7.89 1.55
CA ALA A 9 -26.18 -9.25 2.11
C ALA A 9 -27.36 -9.55 3.05
N THR A 10 -27.95 -8.51 3.66
CA THR A 10 -29.07 -8.67 4.57
C THR A 10 -30.41 -8.62 3.84
N SER A 11 -31.37 -9.44 4.23
CA SER A 11 -32.74 -9.40 3.75
C SER A 11 -33.50 -8.20 4.31
N LYS A 12 -34.59 -7.83 3.68
CA LYS A 12 -35.58 -6.90 4.22
C LYS A 12 -36.32 -7.57 5.41
N ILE A 13 -36.98 -6.76 6.27
CA ILE A 13 -37.82 -7.26 7.37
C ILE A 13 -38.91 -8.20 6.83
N THR A 14 -39.39 -7.96 5.60
CA THR A 14 -40.38 -8.78 4.91
C THR A 14 -39.82 -10.08 4.34
N GLY A 15 -38.55 -10.42 4.58
CA GLY A 15 -37.88 -11.60 4.02
C GLY A 15 -37.45 -11.44 2.56
N GLY A 16 -37.83 -10.37 1.88
CA GLY A 16 -37.47 -10.11 0.50
C GLY A 16 -36.00 -9.71 0.31
N ARG A 17 -35.47 -9.95 -0.91
CA ARG A 17 -34.11 -9.58 -1.28
C ARG A 17 -33.97 -8.06 -1.45
N ARG A 18 -32.84 -7.51 -0.99
CA ARG A 18 -32.48 -6.11 -1.29
C ARG A 18 -31.92 -6.00 -2.69
N HIS A 19 -32.35 -4.97 -3.40
CA HIS A 19 -31.86 -4.61 -4.74
C HIS A 19 -31.21 -3.22 -4.68
N PRO A 20 -30.13 -2.97 -5.44
CA PRO A 20 -29.54 -1.65 -5.51
C PRO A 20 -30.46 -0.70 -6.27
N LEU A 21 -30.55 0.56 -5.83
CA LEU A 21 -31.34 1.61 -6.48
C LEU A 21 -30.83 1.89 -7.91
N ARG A 22 -29.53 1.84 -8.12
CA ARG A 22 -28.85 2.07 -9.40
C ARG A 22 -27.49 1.36 -9.42
N SER A 23 -26.89 1.28 -10.59
CA SER A 23 -25.50 0.84 -10.71
C SER A 23 -24.55 1.81 -10.00
N ARG A 24 -23.50 1.26 -9.40
CA ARG A 24 -22.51 2.07 -8.67
C ARG A 24 -21.67 2.91 -9.61
N ARG A 25 -21.49 4.15 -9.22
CA ARG A 25 -20.56 5.05 -9.88
C ARG A 25 -19.12 4.71 -9.49
N LYS A 26 -18.15 5.10 -10.30
CA LYS A 26 -16.74 4.79 -10.09
C LYS A 26 -16.19 5.29 -8.75
N TYR A 27 -16.67 6.42 -8.25
CA TYR A 27 -16.25 6.99 -6.97
C TYR A 27 -16.86 6.27 -5.75
N GLU A 28 -17.96 5.53 -5.94
CA GLU A 28 -18.65 4.76 -4.90
C GLU A 28 -18.06 3.36 -4.71
N ILE A 29 -17.12 2.98 -5.56
CA ILE A 29 -16.50 1.67 -5.52
C ILE A 29 -15.21 1.75 -4.71
N ASP A 30 -15.19 1.09 -3.56
CA ASP A 30 -13.98 0.93 -2.76
C ASP A 30 -12.92 0.13 -3.52
N ARG A 31 -11.68 0.49 -3.26
CA ARG A 31 -10.51 -0.21 -3.77
C ARG A 31 -9.67 -0.72 -2.61
N PHE A 32 -9.15 -1.92 -2.75
CA PHE A 32 -8.14 -2.39 -1.83
C PHE A 32 -6.86 -1.56 -1.99
N SER A 33 -6.26 -1.19 -0.87
CA SER A 33 -4.93 -0.58 -0.85
C SER A 33 -3.92 -1.56 -1.46
N THR A 34 -2.89 -1.02 -2.12
CA THR A 34 -1.77 -1.84 -2.56
C THR A 34 -0.86 -2.07 -1.38
N GLU A 35 -0.76 -3.31 -0.95
CA GLU A 35 0.20 -3.73 0.06
C GLU A 35 1.52 -4.04 -0.65
N THR A 36 2.58 -3.33 -0.25
CA THR A 36 3.91 -3.50 -0.82
C THR A 36 4.67 -4.53 -0.01
N LEU A 37 5.16 -5.56 -0.66
CA LEU A 37 5.95 -6.63 -0.06
C LEU A 37 7.41 -6.59 -0.55
N THR A 38 8.30 -7.31 0.14
CA THR A 38 9.66 -7.55 -0.34
C THR A 38 9.63 -8.60 -1.46
N GLY A 39 10.41 -8.40 -2.52
CA GLY A 39 10.48 -9.30 -3.68
C GLY A 39 10.92 -8.58 -4.95
N GLU A 40 10.91 -9.25 -6.08
CA GLU A 40 11.21 -8.62 -7.36
C GLU A 40 10.33 -7.39 -7.60
N GLN A 41 10.88 -6.39 -8.27
CA GLN A 41 10.20 -5.11 -8.45
C GLN A 41 9.01 -5.25 -9.40
N ILE A 42 7.80 -5.18 -8.86
CA ILE A 42 6.55 -5.16 -9.62
C ILE A 42 5.84 -3.83 -9.35
N THR A 43 5.62 -3.06 -10.41
CA THR A 43 4.87 -1.81 -10.37
C THR A 43 3.46 -1.99 -10.92
N VAL A 44 2.49 -1.31 -10.32
CA VAL A 44 1.10 -1.32 -10.76
C VAL A 44 0.69 0.09 -11.14
N THR A 45 0.36 0.27 -12.42
CA THR A 45 -0.14 1.55 -12.94
C THR A 45 -1.66 1.58 -12.95
N ARG A 46 -2.25 2.66 -12.46
CA ARG A 46 -3.70 2.86 -12.37
C ARG A 46 -4.12 4.13 -13.06
N LYS A 47 -5.14 4.04 -13.90
CA LYS A 47 -5.82 5.21 -14.47
C LYS A 47 -6.67 5.87 -13.38
N VAL A 48 -6.50 7.17 -13.19
CA VAL A 48 -7.27 8.00 -12.27
C VAL A 48 -8.06 9.06 -13.04
N ARG A 49 -8.75 9.97 -12.32
CA ARG A 49 -9.58 11.01 -12.96
C ARG A 49 -8.75 11.91 -13.88
N GLY A 50 -9.37 12.44 -14.93
CA GLY A 50 -8.72 13.33 -15.89
C GLY A 50 -7.65 12.66 -16.77
N LYS A 51 -7.79 11.35 -17.04
CA LYS A 51 -6.82 10.53 -17.80
C LYS A 51 -5.42 10.42 -17.18
N ASN A 52 -5.22 10.90 -15.95
CA ASN A 52 -3.95 10.80 -15.24
C ASN A 52 -3.63 9.36 -14.83
N LEU A 53 -2.36 9.07 -14.62
CA LEU A 53 -1.84 7.79 -14.16
C LEU A 53 -1.25 7.94 -12.76
N LYS A 54 -1.48 6.95 -11.91
CA LYS A 54 -0.76 6.77 -10.64
C LYS A 54 -0.08 5.42 -10.64
N THR A 55 1.18 5.41 -10.28
CA THR A 55 1.97 4.20 -10.10
C THR A 55 2.03 3.83 -8.62
N GLY A 56 1.99 2.55 -8.32
CA GLY A 56 2.25 2.01 -7.01
C GLY A 56 3.17 0.81 -7.12
N ILE A 57 3.88 0.48 -6.06
CA ILE A 57 4.71 -0.72 -5.99
C ILE A 57 3.93 -1.82 -5.30
N LYS A 58 3.90 -3.01 -5.91
CA LYS A 58 3.38 -4.23 -5.30
C LYS A 58 4.47 -4.99 -4.56
N THR A 59 5.65 -5.13 -5.17
CA THR A 59 6.82 -5.76 -4.56
C THR A 59 8.08 -5.00 -4.92
N THR A 60 9.07 -4.96 -4.02
CA THR A 60 10.38 -4.36 -4.26
C THR A 60 11.43 -4.91 -3.30
N ASN A 61 12.67 -5.00 -3.76
CA ASN A 61 13.85 -5.35 -2.95
C ASN A 61 14.71 -4.13 -2.61
N PHE A 62 14.38 -2.94 -3.11
CA PHE A 62 15.23 -1.76 -2.97
C PHE A 62 14.50 -0.62 -2.28
N VAL A 63 15.27 0.14 -1.51
CA VAL A 63 14.86 1.39 -0.87
C VAL A 63 15.86 2.49 -1.19
N ASN A 64 15.36 3.69 -1.44
CA ASN A 64 16.17 4.90 -1.55
C ASN A 64 16.38 5.45 -0.15
N LEU A 65 17.58 5.31 0.37
CA LEU A 65 17.98 5.76 1.70
C LEU A 65 18.61 7.14 1.62
N THR A 66 18.10 8.08 2.40
CA THR A 66 18.72 9.39 2.57
C THR A 66 19.61 9.37 3.81
N VAL A 67 20.90 9.62 3.62
CA VAL A 67 21.90 9.78 4.66
C VAL A 67 22.66 11.07 4.38
N ASP A 68 22.69 12.01 5.34
CA ASP A 68 23.43 13.26 5.26
C ASP A 68 23.27 13.99 3.90
N SER A 69 22.02 14.16 3.46
CA SER A 69 21.63 14.80 2.19
C SER A 69 22.03 14.03 0.90
N LYS A 70 22.63 12.86 1.01
CA LYS A 70 22.93 11.99 -0.14
C LYS A 70 21.93 10.85 -0.19
N ILE A 71 21.52 10.49 -1.41
CA ILE A 71 20.59 9.37 -1.63
C ILE A 71 21.39 8.17 -2.11
N LYS A 72 21.22 7.04 -1.43
CA LYS A 72 21.79 5.74 -1.82
C LYS A 72 20.67 4.74 -2.02
N ARG A 73 20.76 3.91 -3.06
CA ARG A 73 19.84 2.80 -3.27
C ARG A 73 20.42 1.56 -2.58
N VAL A 74 19.67 1.02 -1.62
CA VAL A 74 20.10 -0.08 -0.76
C VAL A 74 19.09 -1.21 -0.82
N LYS A 75 19.56 -2.45 -0.62
CA LYS A 75 18.70 -3.62 -0.60
C LYS A 75 18.00 -3.77 0.76
N ILE A 76 16.73 -4.14 0.71
CA ILE A 76 15.91 -4.44 1.89
C ILE A 76 16.14 -5.89 2.27
N ILE A 77 16.40 -6.16 3.55
CA ILE A 77 16.54 -7.50 4.11
C ILE A 77 15.16 -7.96 4.60
N ARG A 78 14.57 -7.21 5.53
CA ARG A 78 13.24 -7.52 6.10
C ARG A 78 12.57 -6.29 6.71
N VAL A 79 11.28 -6.43 7.00
CA VAL A 79 10.50 -5.45 7.79
C VAL A 79 10.60 -5.83 9.26
N LEU A 80 11.08 -4.91 10.10
CA LEU A 80 11.22 -5.12 11.55
C LEU A 80 9.92 -4.77 12.26
N GLU A 81 9.42 -3.56 12.00
CA GLU A 81 8.23 -3.03 12.69
C GLU A 81 7.31 -2.30 11.72
N ASN A 82 6.03 -2.36 12.01
CA ASN A 82 5.02 -1.59 11.28
C ASN A 82 3.99 -1.02 12.25
N ALA A 83 4.15 0.26 12.60
CA ALA A 83 3.27 0.97 13.52
C ALA A 83 1.81 1.10 13.04
N THR A 84 1.55 0.82 11.76
CA THR A 84 0.20 0.97 11.20
C THR A 84 -0.71 -0.19 11.59
N ASN A 85 -0.18 -1.41 11.57
CA ASN A 85 -0.96 -2.63 11.85
C ASN A 85 -0.02 -3.80 12.17
N ASN A 86 -0.29 -4.52 13.25
CA ASN A 86 0.46 -5.71 13.65
C ASN A 86 0.40 -6.83 12.59
N ASP A 87 -0.72 -6.95 11.86
CA ASP A 87 -0.83 -7.90 10.76
C ASP A 87 0.13 -7.55 9.61
N TYR A 88 0.34 -6.27 9.33
CA TYR A 88 1.31 -5.81 8.34
C TYR A 88 2.74 -6.11 8.73
N GLN A 89 3.06 -6.03 10.02
CA GLN A 89 4.37 -6.43 10.53
C GLN A 89 4.59 -7.91 10.30
N ARG A 90 3.63 -8.76 10.68
CA ARG A 90 3.70 -10.23 10.52
C ARG A 90 3.86 -10.64 9.05
N ARG A 91 3.18 -9.96 8.12
CA ARG A 91 3.23 -10.24 6.68
C ARG A 91 4.38 -9.54 5.95
N GLY A 92 5.20 -8.76 6.64
CA GLY A 92 6.29 -8.01 6.04
C GLY A 92 5.86 -6.92 5.05
N VAL A 93 4.73 -6.26 5.31
CA VAL A 93 4.21 -5.20 4.44
C VAL A 93 4.95 -3.90 4.68
N ILE A 94 5.45 -3.30 3.61
CA ILE A 94 6.13 -2.01 3.62
C ILE A 94 5.10 -0.88 3.52
N SER A 95 4.87 -0.17 4.61
CA SER A 95 3.99 0.99 4.65
C SER A 95 4.76 2.26 5.08
N LYS A 96 4.13 3.42 4.96
CA LYS A 96 4.69 4.66 5.52
C LYS A 96 4.86 4.50 7.04
N GLY A 97 6.05 4.83 7.55
CA GLY A 97 6.38 4.71 8.98
C GLY A 97 6.94 3.35 9.39
N ALA A 98 6.94 2.35 8.51
CA ALA A 98 7.55 1.05 8.79
C ALA A 98 9.07 1.17 8.98
N ILE A 99 9.62 0.37 9.89
CA ILE A 99 11.05 0.25 10.13
C ILE A 99 11.54 -0.98 9.38
N LEU A 100 12.51 -0.75 8.50
CA LEU A 100 13.13 -1.79 7.67
C LEU A 100 14.55 -2.04 8.12
N GLU A 101 14.97 -3.28 8.03
CA GLU A 101 16.37 -3.69 8.07
C GLU A 101 16.94 -3.71 6.65
N ILE A 102 18.06 -3.02 6.47
CA ILE A 102 18.74 -2.85 5.18
C ILE A 102 20.20 -3.25 5.32
N GLU A 103 20.88 -3.43 4.20
CA GLU A 103 22.34 -3.59 4.18
C GLU A 103 23.00 -2.32 4.70
N GLY A 104 23.39 -2.31 5.99
CA GLY A 104 24.04 -1.17 6.64
C GLY A 104 23.26 -0.52 7.79
N GLY A 105 22.15 -1.13 8.25
CA GLY A 105 21.45 -0.67 9.44
C GLY A 105 19.94 -0.65 9.37
N LYS A 106 19.30 0.25 10.09
CA LYS A 106 17.86 0.41 10.16
C LYS A 106 17.41 1.70 9.48
N CYS A 107 16.26 1.68 8.85
CA CYS A 107 15.69 2.87 8.24
C CYS A 107 14.17 2.94 8.43
N LYS A 108 13.62 4.15 8.42
CA LYS A 108 12.18 4.43 8.51
C LYS A 108 11.65 4.90 7.17
N VAL A 109 10.61 4.25 6.69
CA VAL A 109 9.94 4.60 5.43
C VAL A 109 9.16 5.90 5.57
N VAL A 110 9.40 6.84 4.68
CA VAL A 110 8.74 8.16 4.65
C VAL A 110 7.67 8.22 3.55
N SER A 111 7.90 7.55 2.43
CA SER A 111 6.97 7.53 1.29
C SER A 111 5.78 6.60 1.51
N ARG A 112 4.83 6.64 0.59
CA ARG A 112 3.71 5.69 0.49
C ARG A 112 3.92 4.81 -0.75
N PRO A 113 4.57 3.64 -0.65
CA PRO A 113 4.97 2.84 -1.81
C PRO A 113 3.81 2.48 -2.74
N GLY A 114 2.66 2.14 -2.18
CA GLY A 114 1.46 1.80 -2.94
C GLY A 114 0.80 2.97 -3.69
N GLN A 115 1.24 4.21 -3.46
CA GLN A 115 0.69 5.42 -4.11
C GLN A 115 1.72 6.20 -4.90
N HIS A 116 2.97 6.28 -4.41
CA HIS A 116 4.05 7.10 -5.00
C HIS A 116 4.94 6.30 -5.96
N GLY A 117 4.87 4.97 -5.92
CA GLY A 117 5.68 4.13 -6.81
C GLY A 117 7.17 4.06 -6.45
N VAL A 118 7.55 4.54 -5.27
CA VAL A 118 8.93 4.49 -4.75
C VAL A 118 8.93 4.26 -3.25
N VAL A 119 9.98 3.60 -2.76
CA VAL A 119 10.24 3.45 -1.33
C VAL A 119 11.39 4.38 -0.96
N ASN A 120 11.07 5.47 -0.27
CA ASN A 120 12.05 6.41 0.25
C ASN A 120 12.09 6.27 1.77
N ALA A 121 13.27 6.25 2.33
CA ALA A 121 13.49 6.11 3.76
C ALA A 121 14.64 7.00 4.26
N ILE A 122 14.64 7.25 5.56
CA ILE A 122 15.69 7.93 6.29
C ILE A 122 16.37 6.94 7.24
N SER A 123 17.66 7.08 7.43
CA SER A 123 18.40 6.25 8.40
C SER A 123 17.94 6.56 9.83
N ILE A 124 17.82 5.54 10.64
CA ILE A 124 17.64 5.64 12.10
C ILE A 124 18.96 5.24 12.72
N LYS A 125 19.47 6.10 13.57
CA LYS A 125 20.63 5.80 14.40
C LYS A 125 20.25 4.88 15.54
#